data_8253fb1a2b3efd057fb3dfeed83f17be
#
_entry.id   8253fb1a2b3efd057fb3dfeed83f17be
#
_cell.length_a   1.000
_cell.length_b   1.000
_cell.length_c   1.000
_cell.angle_alpha   90.00
_cell.angle_beta   90.00
_cell.angle_gamma   90.00
#
_symmetry.space_group_name_H-M   'P 1'
#
loop_
_entity.id
_entity.type
_entity.pdbx_description
1 polymer ?
#
loop_
_entity_poly.entity_id
_entity_poly.type
_entity_poly.pdbx_seq_one_letter_code
_entity_poly.pdbx_strand_id
1 'polypeptide(L)' 'MLFEDCDFGGASFAGARFDGCELRRCRLDGITGVEGLRGAALEWAEIVGLAGTFASALGLRVLDGEE' A
#
# COMPACT_ATOMS: atom_id res chain seq x y z
N MET A 1 6.07 -7.84 -13.28
CA MET A 1 6.56 -6.50 -13.62
C MET A 1 7.20 -5.86 -12.41
N LEU A 2 8.24 -5.08 -12.62
CA LEU A 2 8.99 -4.46 -11.52
C LEU A 2 8.93 -2.94 -11.66
N PHE A 3 8.55 -2.28 -10.58
CA PHE A 3 8.60 -0.82 -10.48
C PHE A 3 9.64 -0.44 -9.44
N GLU A 4 10.61 0.37 -9.84
CA GLU A 4 11.67 0.80 -8.93
C GLU A 4 11.72 2.32 -8.89
N ASP A 5 11.88 2.86 -7.69
CA ASP A 5 12.10 4.30 -7.49
C ASP A 5 10.99 5.15 -8.10
N CYS A 6 9.77 4.63 -8.10
CA CYS A 6 8.63 5.35 -8.65
C CYS A 6 7.93 6.13 -7.55
N ASP A 7 7.27 7.20 -7.94
CA ASP A 7 6.53 8.04 -7.01
C ASP A 7 5.04 7.90 -7.31
N PHE A 8 4.32 7.21 -6.44
CA PHE A 8 2.88 7.04 -6.55
C PHE A 8 2.12 7.88 -5.53
N GLY A 9 2.77 8.88 -4.95
CA GLY A 9 2.14 9.68 -3.92
C GLY A 9 0.81 10.23 -4.37
N GLY A 10 -0.24 10.01 -3.57
CA GLY A 10 -1.57 10.49 -3.87
C GLY A 10 -2.31 9.73 -4.93
N ALA A 11 -1.73 8.67 -5.48
CA ALA A 11 -2.36 7.92 -6.56
C ALA A 11 -3.53 7.10 -6.05
N SER A 12 -4.48 6.82 -6.94
CA SER A 12 -5.57 5.90 -6.65
C SER A 12 -5.33 4.60 -7.39
N PHE A 13 -5.39 3.51 -6.66
CA PHE A 13 -5.24 2.18 -7.25
C PHE A 13 -6.58 1.47 -7.41
N ALA A 14 -7.68 2.19 -7.19
CA ALA A 14 -9.00 1.58 -7.37
C ALA A 14 -9.13 1.06 -8.80
N GLY A 15 -9.51 -0.20 -8.93
CA GLY A 15 -9.65 -0.82 -10.24
C GLY A 15 -8.35 -1.24 -10.89
N ALA A 16 -7.22 -0.95 -10.27
CA ALA A 16 -5.93 -1.35 -10.82
C ALA A 16 -5.67 -2.83 -10.54
N ARG A 17 -4.74 -3.39 -11.28
CA ARG A 17 -4.35 -4.79 -11.10
C ARG A 17 -2.84 -4.86 -11.02
N PHE A 18 -2.35 -5.03 -9.83
CA PHE A 18 -0.91 -5.12 -9.60
C PHE A 18 -0.49 -6.53 -9.20
N ASP A 19 -1.34 -7.50 -9.44
CA ASP A 19 -1.04 -8.90 -9.16
C ASP A 19 0.21 -9.31 -9.92
N GLY A 20 1.21 -9.83 -9.21
CA GLY A 20 2.46 -10.24 -9.81
C GLY A 20 3.47 -9.13 -10.00
N CYS A 21 3.16 -7.92 -9.58
CA CYS A 21 4.09 -6.80 -9.69
C CYS A 21 4.92 -6.69 -8.43
N GLU A 22 6.14 -6.14 -8.57
CA GLU A 22 6.99 -5.80 -7.44
C GLU A 22 7.19 -4.30 -7.42
N LEU A 23 7.10 -3.71 -6.23
CA LEU A 23 7.36 -2.29 -6.05
C LEU A 23 8.51 -2.14 -5.07
N ARG A 24 9.60 -1.53 -5.53
CA ARG A 24 10.79 -1.35 -4.72
C ARG A 24 11.13 0.13 -4.63
N ARG A 25 11.32 0.61 -3.43
CA ARG A 25 11.69 2.00 -3.17
C ARG A 25 10.72 2.97 -3.83
N CYS A 26 9.43 2.61 -3.84
CA CYS A 26 8.40 3.46 -4.40
C CYS A 26 7.76 4.29 -3.29
N ARG A 27 7.38 5.50 -3.62
CA ARG A 27 6.64 6.34 -2.69
C ARG A 27 5.17 6.03 -2.83
N LEU A 28 4.55 5.71 -1.71
CA LEU A 28 3.14 5.33 -1.70
C LEU A 28 2.34 6.15 -0.69
N ASP A 29 2.83 7.35 -0.38
CA ASP A 29 2.16 8.21 0.59
C ASP A 29 0.81 8.68 0.06
N GLY A 30 -0.21 8.61 0.88
CA GLY A 30 -1.51 9.16 0.54
C GLY A 30 -2.25 8.41 -0.55
N ILE A 31 -1.86 7.19 -0.85
CA ILE A 31 -2.58 6.42 -1.87
C ILE A 31 -3.94 5.99 -1.37
N THR A 32 -4.85 5.74 -2.31
CA THR A 32 -6.18 5.25 -2.03
C THR A 32 -6.44 4.03 -2.90
N GLY A 33 -7.53 3.31 -2.61
CA GLY A 33 -7.89 2.15 -3.41
C GLY A 33 -6.88 1.03 -3.28
N VAL A 34 -6.36 0.81 -2.07
CA VAL A 34 -5.25 -0.12 -1.89
C VAL A 34 -5.61 -1.56 -2.24
N GLU A 35 -6.90 -1.85 -2.38
CA GLU A 35 -7.30 -3.18 -2.83
C GLU A 35 -6.74 -3.50 -4.21
N GLY A 36 -6.39 -2.49 -4.98
CA GLY A 36 -5.76 -2.69 -6.29
C GLY A 36 -4.36 -3.24 -6.20
N LEU A 37 -3.75 -3.20 -5.01
CA LEU A 37 -2.42 -3.76 -4.80
C LEU A 37 -2.44 -5.22 -4.40
N ARG A 38 -3.60 -5.85 -4.41
CA ARG A 38 -3.71 -7.26 -4.03
C ARG A 38 -2.79 -8.09 -4.92
N GLY A 39 -1.98 -8.92 -4.30
CA GLY A 39 -1.07 -9.78 -5.02
C GLY A 39 0.25 -9.13 -5.42
N ALA A 40 0.43 -7.85 -5.13
CA ALA A 40 1.69 -7.18 -5.39
C ALA A 40 2.68 -7.48 -4.27
N ALA A 41 3.96 -7.42 -4.61
CA ALA A 41 5.03 -7.57 -3.63
C ALA A 41 5.57 -6.20 -3.27
N LEU A 42 5.56 -5.90 -1.99
CA LEU A 42 6.05 -4.62 -1.46
C LEU A 42 7.18 -4.90 -0.49
N GLU A 43 8.08 -3.92 -0.34
CA GLU A 43 9.10 -4.03 0.67
C GLU A 43 8.48 -3.84 2.04
N TRP A 44 9.09 -4.50 3.05
CA TRP A 44 8.56 -4.47 4.40
C TRP A 44 8.42 -3.03 4.93
N ALA A 45 9.42 -2.21 4.64
CA ALA A 45 9.37 -0.83 5.11
C ALA A 45 8.16 -0.08 4.55
N GLU A 46 7.79 -0.38 3.30
CA GLU A 46 6.63 0.25 2.71
C GLU A 46 5.34 -0.25 3.33
N ILE A 47 5.28 -1.53 3.63
CA ILE A 47 4.10 -2.10 4.29
C ILE A 47 3.90 -1.46 5.66
N VAL A 48 4.98 -1.31 6.41
CA VAL A 48 4.91 -0.69 7.72
C VAL A 48 4.41 0.75 7.60
N GLY A 49 4.92 1.49 6.62
CA GLY A 49 4.50 2.87 6.43
C GLY A 49 3.04 3.01 6.01
N LEU A 50 2.48 1.97 5.42
CA LEU A 50 1.09 2.00 4.97
C LEU A 50 0.16 1.23 5.88
N ALA A 51 0.63 0.82 7.05
CA ALA A 51 -0.17 -0.06 7.91
C ALA A 51 -1.52 0.55 8.23
N GLY A 52 -1.56 1.85 8.54
CA GLY A 52 -2.82 2.50 8.84
C GLY A 52 -3.75 2.54 7.64
N THR A 53 -3.20 2.76 6.45
CA THR A 53 -3.99 2.78 5.23
C THR A 53 -4.59 1.40 4.96
N PHE A 54 -3.79 0.35 5.14
CA PHE A 54 -4.31 -1.01 4.95
C PHE A 54 -5.37 -1.35 5.98
N ALA A 55 -5.18 -0.92 7.22
CA ALA A 55 -6.17 -1.17 8.25
C ALA A 55 -7.49 -0.48 7.90
N SER A 56 -7.43 0.76 7.43
CA SER A 56 -8.63 1.47 7.03
C SER A 56 -9.34 0.78 5.87
N ALA A 57 -8.56 0.30 4.91
CA ALA A 57 -9.15 -0.36 3.74
C ALA A 57 -9.90 -1.62 4.11
N LEU A 58 -9.44 -2.31 5.14
CA LEU A 58 -10.09 -3.53 5.63
C LEU A 58 -11.14 -3.26 6.69
N GLY A 59 -11.32 -2.00 7.06
CA GLY A 59 -12.28 -1.67 8.10
C GLY A 59 -11.81 -2.03 9.49
N LEU A 60 -10.51 -2.20 9.66
CA LEU A 60 -9.96 -2.56 10.96
C LEU A 60 -9.94 -1.35 11.87
N ARG A 61 -10.13 -1.58 13.15
CA ARG A 61 -10.01 -0.55 14.15
C ARG A 61 -8.65 -0.70 14.81
N VAL A 62 -7.91 0.39 14.85
CA VAL A 62 -6.57 0.39 15.42
C VAL A 62 -6.67 0.79 16.87
N LEU A 63 -6.17 -0.07 17.75
CA LEU A 63 -6.16 0.23 19.18
C LEU A 63 -4.84 0.86 19.55
N ASP A 64 -4.91 1.84 20.42
CA ASP A 64 -3.69 2.39 20.99
C ASP A 64 -3.12 1.39 21.96
N GLY A 65 -1.83 1.42 22.11
CA GLY A 65 -1.16 0.37 22.85
C GLY A 65 -1.53 0.29 24.31
N GLU A 66 -2.17 1.32 24.85
CA GLU A 66 -2.41 1.30 26.25
C GLU A 66 -3.82 1.02 26.62
N GLU A 67 -4.68 0.57 25.74
CA GLU A 67 -5.96 0.30 26.18
C GLU A 67 -6.09 -1.01 26.80
#